data_d9c790463456c7cfc1ffcff735b66ba5
#
_entry.id   d9c790463456c7cfc1ffcff735b66ba5
#
_cell.length_a   1.000
_cell.length_b   1.000
_cell.length_c   1.000
_cell.angle_alpha   90.00
_cell.angle_beta   90.00
_cell.angle_gamma   90.00
#
_symmetry.space_group_name_H-M   'P 1'
#
loop_
_entity.id
_entity.type
_entity.pdbx_description
1 polymer ?
#
loop_
_entity_poly.entity_id
_entity_poly.type
_entity_poly.pdbx_seq_one_letter_code
_entity_poly.pdbx_strand_id
1 'polypeptide(L)'
;MQIITRYLAKEIVITSLVISMVLLLIVGSSRFAYFLSLAVAGELDAQAVLVVIANLLPAYLSNLLPMGTFIGVLVALGRHSVDNELVILSANGISQARLLGIVAVPVSALALIVLLLSTAIAPHTSRIVEEVLYVQSHTSEFESIVPGRFQGSGDRQAIYAESLSDDRSKLSNVFLFTNGDHKPPVIIKAESATQ
;
A
#
# COMPACT_ATOMS: atom_id res chain seq x y z
N MET A 1 23.91 26.10 23.67
CA MET A 1 23.56 25.86 22.27
C MET A 1 23.05 24.43 22.00
N GLN A 2 23.69 23.38 22.51
CA GLN A 2 23.22 21.98 22.30
C GLN A 2 21.82 21.70 22.78
N ILE A 3 21.32 22.36 23.83
CA ILE A 3 20.00 22.15 24.40
C ILE A 3 18.90 22.61 23.42
N ILE A 4 19.04 23.80 22.84
CA ILE A 4 18.09 24.37 21.88
C ILE A 4 18.03 23.53 20.59
N THR A 5 19.20 23.15 20.08
CA THR A 5 19.31 22.30 18.89
C THR A 5 18.60 20.96 19.10
N ARG A 6 18.81 20.32 20.25
CA ARG A 6 18.19 19.05 20.61
C ARG A 6 16.68 19.19 20.84
N TYR A 7 16.26 20.28 21.43
CA TYR A 7 14.83 20.58 21.64
C TYR A 7 14.10 20.72 20.30
N LEU A 8 14.60 21.59 19.42
CA LEU A 8 14.02 21.85 18.10
C LEU A 8 14.01 20.57 17.23
N ALA A 9 15.13 19.83 17.21
CA ALA A 9 15.22 18.57 16.48
C ALA A 9 14.23 17.53 16.97
N LYS A 10 14.07 17.38 18.29
CA LYS A 10 13.10 16.48 18.90
C LYS A 10 11.65 16.84 18.52
N GLU A 11 11.32 18.13 18.56
CA GLU A 11 9.99 18.61 18.23
C GLU A 11 9.66 18.34 16.74
N ILE A 12 10.61 18.63 15.83
CA ILE A 12 10.43 18.31 14.41
C ILE A 12 10.20 16.82 14.19
N VAL A 13 11.01 15.96 14.81
CA VAL A 13 10.86 14.50 14.65
C VAL A 13 9.51 14.02 15.19
N ILE A 14 9.15 14.44 16.39
CA ILE A 14 7.87 14.02 17.00
C ILE A 14 6.68 14.49 16.17
N THR A 15 6.66 15.77 15.79
CA THR A 15 5.56 16.33 14.98
C THR A 15 5.47 15.63 13.62
N SER A 16 6.60 15.38 12.97
CA SER A 16 6.65 14.65 11.70
C SER A 16 6.13 13.23 11.83
N LEU A 17 6.52 12.50 12.88
CA LEU A 17 6.06 11.14 13.13
C LEU A 17 4.56 11.09 13.46
N VAL A 18 4.07 12.01 14.29
CA VAL A 18 2.63 12.10 14.62
C VAL A 18 1.80 12.34 13.37
N ILE A 19 2.21 13.31 12.53
CA ILE A 19 1.49 13.61 11.28
C ILE A 19 1.56 12.41 10.33
N SER A 20 2.72 11.78 10.18
CA SER A 20 2.87 10.57 9.34
C SER A 20 1.99 9.42 9.84
N MET A 21 1.87 9.25 11.15
CA MET A 21 1.01 8.25 11.75
C MET A 21 -0.47 8.52 11.48
N VAL A 22 -0.90 9.78 11.59
CA VAL A 22 -2.28 10.17 11.26
C VAL A 22 -2.58 9.91 9.78
N LEU A 23 -1.67 10.30 8.88
CA LEU A 23 -1.81 10.01 7.46
C LEU A 23 -1.86 8.50 7.18
N LEU A 24 -1.01 7.73 7.86
CA LEU A 24 -1.00 6.27 7.73
C LEU A 24 -2.31 5.64 8.21
N LEU A 25 -2.90 6.14 9.29
CA LEU A 25 -4.20 5.67 9.77
C LEU A 25 -5.32 5.97 8.77
N ILE A 26 -5.34 7.15 8.17
CA ILE A 26 -6.34 7.53 7.17
C ILE A 26 -6.22 6.65 5.91
N VAL A 27 -5.02 6.55 5.34
CA VAL A 27 -4.79 5.74 4.14
C VAL A 27 -4.95 4.25 4.45
N GLY A 28 -4.42 3.80 5.59
CA GLY A 28 -4.51 2.42 6.04
C GLY A 28 -5.94 1.96 6.26
N SER A 29 -6.80 2.78 6.88
CA SER A 29 -8.21 2.44 7.07
C SER A 29 -8.97 2.32 5.75
N SER A 30 -8.69 3.20 4.78
CA SER A 30 -9.27 3.11 3.44
C SER A 30 -8.85 1.83 2.72
N ARG A 31 -7.58 1.46 2.82
CA ARG A 31 -7.05 0.22 2.22
C ARG A 31 -7.56 -1.03 2.92
N PHE A 32 -7.69 -0.98 4.24
CA PHE A 32 -8.30 -2.05 5.01
C PHE A 32 -9.74 -2.31 4.55
N ALA A 33 -10.56 -1.25 4.40
CA ALA A 33 -11.92 -1.37 3.91
C ALA A 33 -11.97 -1.97 2.49
N TYR A 34 -11.04 -1.59 1.60
CA TYR A 34 -10.93 -2.16 0.26
C TYR A 34 -10.63 -3.67 0.29
N PHE A 35 -9.60 -4.11 1.01
CA PHE A 35 -9.27 -5.54 1.09
C PHE A 35 -10.35 -6.35 1.81
N LEU A 36 -11.02 -5.75 2.80
CA LEU A 36 -12.15 -6.38 3.46
C LEU A 36 -13.32 -6.59 2.49
N SER A 37 -13.58 -5.64 1.59
CA SER A 37 -14.61 -5.81 0.56
C SER A 37 -14.31 -6.97 -0.40
N LEU A 38 -13.03 -7.18 -0.76
CA LEU A 38 -12.60 -8.33 -1.57
C LEU A 38 -12.81 -9.65 -0.80
N ALA A 39 -12.54 -9.66 0.50
CA ALA A 39 -12.78 -10.84 1.32
C ALA A 39 -14.28 -11.18 1.44
N VAL A 40 -15.14 -10.17 1.58
CA VAL A 40 -16.59 -10.37 1.60
C VAL A 40 -17.12 -10.85 0.24
N ALA A 41 -16.50 -10.39 -0.86
CA ALA A 41 -16.81 -10.87 -2.21
C ALA A 41 -16.34 -12.31 -2.48
N GLY A 42 -15.52 -12.90 -1.58
CA GLY A 42 -14.96 -14.25 -1.77
C GLY A 42 -13.74 -14.27 -2.69
N GLU A 43 -13.21 -13.09 -3.09
CA GLU A 43 -12.04 -12.95 -3.96
C GLU A 43 -10.72 -13.08 -3.20
N LEU A 44 -10.75 -12.92 -1.87
CA LEU A 44 -9.57 -12.98 -1.01
C LEU A 44 -9.91 -13.72 0.30
N ASP A 45 -9.05 -14.63 0.72
CA ASP A 45 -9.20 -15.27 2.02
C ASP A 45 -8.97 -14.27 3.17
N ALA A 46 -9.74 -14.40 4.25
CA ALA A 46 -9.65 -13.50 5.41
C ALA A 46 -8.25 -13.47 6.05
N GLN A 47 -7.51 -14.59 6.01
CA GLN A 47 -6.13 -14.64 6.48
C GLN A 47 -5.19 -13.90 5.55
N ALA A 48 -5.40 -13.99 4.23
CA ALA A 48 -4.61 -13.30 3.23
C ALA A 48 -4.74 -11.77 3.36
N VAL A 49 -5.92 -11.24 3.74
CA VAL A 49 -6.12 -9.81 4.01
C VAL A 49 -5.12 -9.27 5.03
N LEU A 50 -4.94 -9.97 6.16
CA LEU A 50 -4.01 -9.52 7.20
C LEU A 50 -2.56 -9.54 6.72
N VAL A 51 -2.17 -10.57 5.96
CA VAL A 51 -0.82 -10.69 5.39
C VAL A 51 -0.56 -9.56 4.39
N VAL A 52 -1.52 -9.29 3.49
CA VAL A 52 -1.43 -8.22 2.50
C VAL A 52 -1.29 -6.86 3.19
N ILE A 53 -2.15 -6.55 4.16
CA ILE A 53 -2.11 -5.26 4.86
C ILE A 53 -0.80 -5.08 5.62
N ALA A 54 -0.34 -6.09 6.36
CA ALA A 54 0.92 -6.02 7.10
C ALA A 54 2.12 -5.76 6.17
N ASN A 55 2.14 -6.38 4.99
CA ASN A 55 3.22 -6.21 4.02
C ASN A 55 3.11 -4.91 3.19
N LEU A 56 1.95 -4.27 3.13
CA LEU A 56 1.78 -2.96 2.49
C LEU A 56 2.22 -1.80 3.39
N LEU A 57 2.25 -1.97 4.71
CA LEU A 57 2.60 -0.91 5.66
C LEU A 57 3.95 -0.25 5.36
N PRO A 58 5.07 -0.97 5.10
CA PRO A 58 6.35 -0.36 4.80
C PRO A 58 6.33 0.50 3.53
N ALA A 59 5.62 0.06 2.49
CA ALA A 59 5.48 0.80 1.24
C ALA A 59 4.69 2.10 1.45
N TYR A 60 3.59 2.06 2.20
CA TYR A 60 2.85 3.27 2.55
C TYR A 60 3.66 4.20 3.44
N LEU A 61 4.38 3.66 4.43
CA LEU A 61 5.21 4.46 5.32
C LEU A 61 6.32 5.19 4.55
N SER A 62 6.97 4.53 3.57
CA SER A 62 7.99 5.17 2.74
C SER A 62 7.46 6.33 1.90
N ASN A 63 6.18 6.31 1.51
CA ASN A 63 5.54 7.38 0.77
C ASN A 63 4.97 8.49 1.66
N LEU A 64 4.41 8.13 2.82
CA LEU A 64 3.75 9.09 3.70
C LEU A 64 4.71 9.81 4.65
N LEU A 65 5.83 9.19 5.00
CA LEU A 65 6.82 9.78 5.90
C LEU A 65 7.44 11.07 5.34
N PRO A 66 7.81 11.19 4.05
CA PRO A 66 8.28 12.46 3.47
C PRO A 66 7.23 13.57 3.54
N MET A 67 5.96 13.25 3.23
CA MET A 67 4.86 14.22 3.36
C MET A 67 4.67 14.66 4.80
N GLY A 68 4.62 13.71 5.73
CA GLY A 68 4.50 13.99 7.15
C GLY A 68 5.69 14.79 7.69
N THR A 69 6.91 14.52 7.20
CA THR A 69 8.12 15.29 7.54
C THR A 69 8.00 16.73 7.04
N PHE A 70 7.59 16.94 5.80
CA PHE A 70 7.41 18.29 5.26
C PHE A 70 6.39 19.10 6.07
N ILE A 71 5.20 18.53 6.30
CA ILE A 71 4.16 19.19 7.10
C ILE A 71 4.65 19.37 8.55
N GLY A 72 5.32 18.37 9.12
CA GLY A 72 5.85 18.42 10.48
C GLY A 72 6.87 19.54 10.70
N VAL A 73 7.76 19.76 9.75
CA VAL A 73 8.70 20.88 9.77
C VAL A 73 7.96 22.21 9.71
N LEU A 74 6.97 22.35 8.81
CA LEU A 74 6.16 23.58 8.71
C LEU A 74 5.41 23.88 10.01
N VAL A 75 4.78 22.89 10.62
CA VAL A 75 4.03 23.04 11.86
C VAL A 75 4.97 23.37 13.03
N ALA A 76 6.09 22.66 13.16
CA ALA A 76 7.07 22.91 14.23
C ALA A 76 7.66 24.32 14.13
N LEU A 77 8.15 24.72 12.96
CA LEU A 77 8.71 26.05 12.76
C LEU A 77 7.65 27.15 12.86
N GLY A 78 6.44 26.90 12.37
CA GLY A 78 5.30 27.83 12.50
C GLY A 78 4.97 28.09 13.96
N ARG A 79 4.92 27.06 14.80
CA ARG A 79 4.70 27.18 16.23
C ARG A 79 5.80 28.01 16.92
N HIS A 80 7.06 27.68 16.69
CA HIS A 80 8.18 28.46 17.22
C HIS A 80 8.19 29.92 16.73
N SER A 81 7.65 30.18 15.53
CA SER A 81 7.49 31.54 15.00
C SER A 81 6.41 32.31 15.75
N VAL A 82 5.25 31.69 16.01
CA VAL A 82 4.14 32.29 16.76
C VAL A 82 4.54 32.58 18.21
N ASP A 83 5.30 31.68 18.83
CA ASP A 83 5.80 31.83 20.21
C ASP A 83 6.99 32.82 20.30
N ASN A 84 7.36 33.51 19.20
CA ASN A 84 8.49 34.44 19.07
C ASN A 84 9.88 33.82 19.38
N GLU A 85 9.99 32.51 19.51
CA GLU A 85 11.24 31.84 19.82
C GLU A 85 12.29 32.03 18.72
N LEU A 86 11.87 32.03 17.43
CA LEU A 86 12.78 32.29 16.30
C LEU A 86 13.36 33.70 16.31
N VAL A 87 12.57 34.69 16.75
CA VAL A 87 13.03 36.07 16.91
C VAL A 87 14.07 36.19 18.04
N ILE A 88 13.81 35.52 19.17
CA ILE A 88 14.74 35.47 20.30
C ILE A 88 16.07 34.79 19.89
N LEU A 89 15.98 33.69 19.12
CA LEU A 89 17.18 33.01 18.61
C LEU A 89 17.99 33.91 17.69
N SER A 90 17.34 34.63 16.79
CA SER A 90 18.03 35.60 15.90
C SER A 90 18.66 36.76 16.65
N ALA A 91 18.00 37.30 17.66
CA ALA A 91 18.53 38.34 18.55
C ALA A 91 19.77 37.85 19.33
N ASN A 92 19.84 36.57 19.66
CA ASN A 92 21.02 35.95 20.27
C ASN A 92 22.11 35.51 19.27
N GLY A 93 22.07 36.01 18.01
CA GLY A 93 23.10 35.81 17.01
C GLY A 93 23.04 34.48 16.25
N ILE A 94 21.91 33.76 16.30
CA ILE A 94 21.70 32.57 15.48
C ILE A 94 21.23 33.03 14.10
N SER A 95 22.10 32.87 13.10
CA SER A 95 21.75 33.17 11.70
C SER A 95 20.75 32.17 11.12
N GLN A 96 20.02 32.62 10.10
CA GLN A 96 19.06 31.74 9.36
C GLN A 96 19.75 30.51 8.78
N ALA A 97 20.99 30.63 8.27
CA ALA A 97 21.76 29.50 7.75
C ALA A 97 22.03 28.46 8.85
N ARG A 98 22.31 28.92 10.08
CA ARG A 98 22.49 28.00 11.22
C ARG A 98 21.19 27.33 11.64
N LEU A 99 20.11 28.07 11.62
CA LEU A 99 18.75 27.48 11.87
C LEU A 99 18.42 26.39 10.84
N LEU A 100 18.66 26.64 9.55
CA LEU A 100 18.51 25.64 8.50
C LEU A 100 19.38 24.41 8.76
N GLY A 101 20.62 24.57 9.20
CA GLY A 101 21.50 23.47 9.59
C GLY A 101 20.91 22.62 10.74
N ILE A 102 20.30 23.27 11.73
CA ILE A 102 19.65 22.59 12.86
C ILE A 102 18.46 21.75 12.37
N VAL A 103 17.64 22.28 11.46
CA VAL A 103 16.48 21.59 10.87
C VAL A 103 16.94 20.48 9.93
N ALA A 104 18.00 20.68 9.17
CA ALA A 104 18.51 19.70 8.20
C ALA A 104 18.93 18.37 8.85
N VAL A 105 19.45 18.39 10.07
CA VAL A 105 19.91 17.18 10.77
C VAL A 105 18.75 16.18 10.99
N PRO A 106 17.65 16.52 11.67
CA PRO A 106 16.55 15.59 11.86
C PRO A 106 15.86 15.21 10.54
N VAL A 107 15.76 16.13 9.59
CA VAL A 107 15.18 15.87 8.27
C VAL A 107 16.05 14.86 7.49
N SER A 108 17.37 15.00 7.51
CA SER A 108 18.28 14.05 6.88
C SER A 108 18.23 12.66 7.53
N ALA A 109 18.06 12.60 8.84
CA ALA A 109 17.86 11.32 9.54
C ALA A 109 16.56 10.63 9.10
N LEU A 110 15.45 11.37 9.01
CA LEU A 110 14.18 10.84 8.49
C LEU A 110 14.29 10.45 7.02
N ALA A 111 14.99 11.25 6.19
CA ALA A 111 15.23 10.92 4.79
C ALA A 111 16.03 9.63 4.62
N LEU A 112 17.01 9.38 5.49
CA LEU A 112 17.77 8.12 5.50
C LEU A 112 16.87 6.93 5.85
N ILE A 113 15.97 7.08 6.80
CA ILE A 113 14.98 6.05 7.15
C ILE A 113 14.09 5.76 5.95
N VAL A 114 13.57 6.78 5.27
CA VAL A 114 12.76 6.63 4.05
C VAL A 114 13.56 5.92 2.96
N LEU A 115 14.81 6.28 2.76
CA LEU A 115 15.68 5.63 1.77
C LEU A 115 15.83 4.13 2.06
N LEU A 116 16.09 3.76 3.31
CA LEU A 116 16.18 2.35 3.72
C LEU A 116 14.86 1.60 3.55
N LEU A 117 13.74 2.21 3.95
CA LEU A 117 12.42 1.60 3.74
C LEU A 117 12.13 1.39 2.25
N SER A 118 12.37 2.41 1.43
CA SER A 118 12.03 2.40 0.00
C SER A 118 12.90 1.45 -0.81
N THR A 119 14.19 1.32 -0.46
CA THR A 119 15.13 0.51 -1.26
C THR A 119 15.27 -0.94 -0.77
N ALA A 120 15.17 -1.17 0.54
CA ALA A 120 15.40 -2.50 1.11
C ALA A 120 14.09 -3.21 1.49
N ILE A 121 13.18 -2.54 2.18
CA ILE A 121 12.01 -3.19 2.80
C ILE A 121 10.82 -3.22 1.84
N ALA A 122 10.44 -2.07 1.26
CA ALA A 122 9.27 -1.96 0.42
C ALA A 122 9.27 -2.91 -0.80
N PRO A 123 10.38 -3.08 -1.58
CA PRO A 123 10.35 -3.98 -2.72
C PRO A 123 10.25 -5.45 -2.31
N HIS A 124 10.76 -5.82 -1.14
CA HIS A 124 10.65 -7.19 -0.65
C HIS A 124 9.20 -7.51 -0.22
N THR A 125 8.57 -6.61 0.52
CA THR A 125 7.19 -6.79 0.99
C THR A 125 6.17 -6.69 -0.15
N SER A 126 6.41 -5.84 -1.16
CA SER A 126 5.53 -5.74 -2.35
C SER A 126 5.47 -7.05 -3.14
N ARG A 127 6.60 -7.77 -3.27
CA ARG A 127 6.62 -9.08 -3.94
C ARG A 127 5.76 -10.11 -3.20
N ILE A 128 5.78 -10.13 -1.88
CA ILE A 128 4.93 -11.02 -1.07
C ILE A 128 3.45 -10.72 -1.33
N VAL A 129 3.09 -9.42 -1.41
CA VAL A 129 1.72 -9.02 -1.71
C VAL A 129 1.29 -9.47 -3.10
N GLU A 130 2.13 -9.26 -4.12
CA GLU A 130 1.86 -9.70 -5.49
C GLU A 130 1.69 -11.21 -5.57
N GLU A 131 2.55 -11.99 -4.90
CA GLU A 131 2.47 -13.45 -4.85
C GLU A 131 1.16 -13.93 -4.19
N VAL A 132 0.78 -13.35 -3.04
CA VAL A 132 -0.47 -13.68 -2.35
C VAL A 132 -1.67 -13.37 -3.24
N LEU A 133 -1.71 -12.18 -3.85
CA LEU A 133 -2.81 -11.79 -4.74
C LEU A 133 -2.88 -12.65 -6.00
N TYR A 134 -1.71 -13.01 -6.56
CA TYR A 134 -1.63 -13.89 -7.73
C TYR A 134 -2.19 -15.29 -7.44
N VAL A 135 -1.79 -15.91 -6.34
CA VAL A 135 -2.29 -17.22 -5.92
C VAL A 135 -3.80 -17.18 -5.68
N GLN A 136 -4.28 -16.15 -5.00
CA GLN A 136 -5.71 -16.01 -4.68
C GLN A 136 -6.57 -15.78 -5.93
N SER A 137 -6.11 -14.97 -6.90
CA SER A 137 -6.88 -14.71 -8.12
C SER A 137 -7.08 -15.99 -8.95
N HIS A 138 -6.08 -16.86 -9.02
CA HIS A 138 -6.18 -18.12 -9.75
C HIS A 138 -7.06 -19.15 -9.02
N THR A 139 -7.00 -19.19 -7.71
CA THR A 139 -7.86 -20.12 -6.92
C THR A 139 -9.32 -19.69 -6.97
N SER A 140 -9.59 -18.39 -6.90
CA SER A 140 -10.96 -17.84 -6.92
C SER A 140 -11.65 -18.05 -8.28
N GLU A 141 -10.91 -18.00 -9.40
CA GLU A 141 -11.50 -18.26 -10.72
C GLU A 141 -12.02 -19.68 -10.85
N PHE A 142 -11.33 -20.68 -10.31
CA PHE A 142 -11.79 -22.06 -10.33
C PHE A 142 -12.92 -22.36 -9.34
N GLU A 143 -12.86 -21.81 -8.14
CA GLU A 143 -13.89 -22.01 -7.10
C GLU A 143 -15.21 -21.29 -7.40
N SER A 144 -15.18 -20.19 -8.15
CA SER A 144 -16.36 -19.43 -8.53
C SER A 144 -17.15 -20.05 -9.69
N ILE A 145 -16.59 -21.06 -10.39
CA ILE A 145 -17.26 -21.71 -11.52
C ILE A 145 -18.40 -22.60 -11.00
N VAL A 146 -19.65 -22.13 -11.19
CA VAL A 146 -20.85 -22.93 -10.91
C VAL A 146 -21.14 -23.82 -12.13
N PRO A 147 -21.10 -25.16 -11.99
CA PRO A 147 -21.39 -26.07 -13.10
C PRO A 147 -22.76 -25.83 -13.70
N GLY A 148 -22.87 -25.94 -15.03
CA GLY A 148 -24.11 -25.80 -15.74
C GLY A 148 -24.58 -24.37 -15.99
N ARG A 149 -23.77 -23.33 -15.69
CA ARG A 149 -24.11 -21.93 -15.96
C ARG A 149 -22.98 -21.25 -16.75
N PHE A 150 -23.38 -20.38 -17.70
CA PHE A 150 -22.47 -19.43 -18.30
C PHE A 150 -22.13 -18.34 -17.29
N GLN A 151 -20.85 -18.17 -17.02
CA GLN A 151 -20.35 -17.09 -16.16
C GLN A 151 -19.48 -16.16 -16.99
N GLY A 152 -19.74 -14.86 -16.88
CA GLY A 152 -18.91 -13.84 -17.49
C GLY A 152 -17.77 -13.47 -16.55
N SER A 153 -16.53 -13.72 -16.93
CA SER A 153 -15.35 -13.15 -16.27
C SER A 153 -15.03 -11.82 -16.94
N GLY A 154 -15.64 -10.74 -16.43
CA GLY A 154 -15.57 -9.41 -17.05
C GLY A 154 -16.44 -9.26 -18.30
N ASP A 155 -16.35 -8.09 -18.94
CA ASP A 155 -17.26 -7.68 -20.05
C ASP A 155 -17.00 -8.43 -21.38
N ARG A 156 -15.98 -9.33 -21.43
CA ARG A 156 -15.47 -9.90 -22.70
C ARG A 156 -15.16 -11.40 -22.68
N GLN A 157 -15.33 -12.06 -21.56
CA GLN A 157 -15.05 -13.49 -21.43
C GLN A 157 -16.27 -14.22 -20.85
N ALA A 158 -16.60 -15.36 -21.43
CA ALA A 158 -17.62 -16.24 -20.91
C ALA A 158 -17.04 -17.65 -20.72
N ILE A 159 -17.19 -18.19 -19.53
CA ILE A 159 -16.76 -19.53 -19.17
C ILE A 159 -18.00 -20.37 -18.90
N TYR A 160 -18.03 -21.58 -19.43
CA TYR A 160 -19.02 -22.59 -19.13
C TYR A 160 -18.30 -23.89 -18.80
N ALA A 161 -18.67 -24.53 -17.71
CA ALA A 161 -18.24 -25.87 -17.36
C ALA A 161 -19.47 -26.75 -17.10
N GLU A 162 -19.49 -27.96 -17.65
CA GLU A 162 -20.63 -28.86 -17.50
C GLU A 162 -20.67 -29.51 -16.12
N SER A 163 -19.49 -29.91 -15.61
CA SER A 163 -19.40 -30.53 -14.28
C SER A 163 -18.06 -30.21 -13.63
N LEU A 164 -18.10 -30.15 -12.29
CA LEU A 164 -16.94 -29.98 -11.42
C LEU A 164 -16.76 -31.30 -10.65
N SER A 165 -15.54 -31.81 -10.56
CA SER A 165 -15.21 -32.98 -9.75
C SER A 165 -15.44 -32.70 -8.27
N ASP A 166 -15.80 -33.71 -7.48
CA ASP A 166 -15.98 -33.60 -6.01
C ASP A 166 -14.77 -33.01 -5.29
N ASP A 167 -13.58 -33.18 -5.86
CA ASP A 167 -12.30 -32.67 -5.36
C ASP A 167 -11.98 -31.25 -5.89
N ARG A 168 -12.92 -30.62 -6.61
CA ARG A 168 -12.79 -29.27 -7.20
C ARG A 168 -11.52 -29.00 -8.02
N SER A 169 -10.77 -30.04 -8.34
CA SER A 169 -9.48 -29.94 -9.08
C SER A 169 -9.63 -30.13 -10.58
N LYS A 170 -10.80 -30.60 -11.07
CA LYS A 170 -11.04 -30.89 -12.49
C LYS A 170 -12.39 -30.36 -12.95
N LEU A 171 -12.37 -29.60 -14.03
CA LEU A 171 -13.54 -29.18 -14.78
C LEU A 171 -13.69 -30.08 -16.00
N SER A 172 -14.89 -30.56 -16.27
CA SER A 172 -15.20 -31.36 -17.47
C SER A 172 -16.04 -30.55 -18.46
N ASN A 173 -15.74 -30.73 -19.76
CA ASN A 173 -16.38 -30.03 -20.86
C ASN A 173 -16.39 -28.51 -20.69
N VAL A 174 -15.19 -27.92 -20.64
CA VAL A 174 -14.99 -26.46 -20.48
C VAL A 174 -15.11 -25.78 -21.84
N PHE A 175 -15.92 -24.75 -21.87
CA PHE A 175 -16.07 -23.86 -23.02
C PHE A 175 -15.68 -22.44 -22.60
N LEU A 176 -14.66 -21.92 -23.25
CA LEU A 176 -14.15 -20.57 -23.02
C LEU A 176 -14.40 -19.72 -24.26
N PHE A 177 -15.11 -18.63 -24.11
CA PHE A 177 -15.29 -17.59 -25.12
C PHE A 177 -14.51 -16.33 -24.71
N THR A 178 -13.64 -15.85 -25.60
CA THR A 178 -12.89 -14.61 -25.37
C THR A 178 -13.07 -13.68 -26.56
N ASN A 179 -13.53 -12.45 -26.30
CA ASN A 179 -13.68 -11.41 -27.32
C ASN A 179 -12.62 -10.31 -27.08
N GLY A 180 -11.59 -10.25 -27.92
CA GLY A 180 -10.54 -9.23 -27.85
C GLY A 180 -10.89 -7.98 -28.64
N ASP A 181 -10.46 -6.79 -28.18
CA ASP A 181 -10.79 -5.48 -28.78
C ASP A 181 -10.38 -5.31 -30.26
N HIS A 182 -9.44 -6.10 -30.75
CA HIS A 182 -8.92 -5.99 -32.14
C HIS A 182 -8.58 -7.36 -32.73
N LYS A 183 -9.06 -8.48 -32.15
CA LYS A 183 -8.85 -9.84 -32.65
C LYS A 183 -10.18 -10.54 -32.81
N PRO A 184 -10.31 -11.48 -33.77
CA PRO A 184 -11.53 -12.28 -33.89
C PRO A 184 -11.80 -13.03 -32.57
N PRO A 185 -13.09 -13.25 -32.21
CA PRO A 185 -13.45 -14.00 -31.02
C PRO A 185 -12.83 -15.39 -31.06
N VAL A 186 -12.20 -15.79 -29.98
CA VAL A 186 -11.59 -17.12 -29.82
C VAL A 186 -12.50 -17.97 -28.96
N ILE A 187 -12.81 -19.15 -29.48
CA ILE A 187 -13.58 -20.17 -28.76
C ILE A 187 -12.63 -21.34 -28.50
N ILE A 188 -12.44 -21.66 -27.23
CA ILE A 188 -11.66 -22.83 -26.80
C ILE A 188 -12.63 -23.82 -26.18
N LYS A 189 -12.63 -25.06 -26.69
CA LYS A 189 -13.34 -26.18 -26.10
C LYS A 189 -12.32 -27.21 -25.63
N ALA A 190 -12.36 -27.57 -24.34
CA ALA A 190 -11.52 -28.61 -23.75
C ALA A 190 -12.40 -29.65 -23.05
N GLU A 191 -12.05 -30.93 -23.22
CA GLU A 191 -12.76 -32.04 -22.55
C GLU A 191 -12.49 -32.06 -21.05
N SER A 192 -11.32 -31.58 -20.62
CA SER A 192 -11.00 -31.41 -19.20
C SER A 192 -10.00 -30.28 -19.02
N ALA A 193 -10.15 -29.53 -17.92
CA ALA A 193 -9.17 -28.58 -17.42
C ALA A 193 -8.82 -28.95 -15.97
N THR A 194 -7.53 -28.97 -15.67
CA THR A 194 -6.98 -29.24 -14.33
C THR A 194 -6.23 -28.03 -13.82
N GLN A 195 -6.28 -27.82 -12.53
CA GLN A 195 -5.50 -26.79 -11.83
C GLN A 195 -4.03 -27.22 -11.74
#